data_28e822c2b4745556e5cdfbaccaf13d54
#
_entry.id   28e822c2b4745556e5cdfbaccaf13d54
#
_cell.length_a   1.000
_cell.length_b   1.000
_cell.length_c   1.000
_cell.angle_alpha   90.00
_cell.angle_beta   90.00
_cell.angle_gamma   90.00
#
_symmetry.space_group_name_H-M   'P 1'
#
loop_
_entity.id
_entity.type
_entity.pdbx_description
1 polymer ?
#
loop_
_entity_poly.entity_id
_entity_poly.type
_entity_poly.pdbx_seq_one_letter_code
_entity_poly.pdbx_strand_id
1 'polypeptide(L)'
;MGLVANHKIDEASGIASSRVNPDIIWVHNDSGDLAKIYAIGLDGSYLGALRLEGVIARDWEDMCIGPGPKANSDYIYIGDIGDNFSRKDKKKIYRLEEPILNIDSLSIPFNITMKNVDKITFIYPNNKADSEALMIDPLTKDLHIITKKESSPHIY
;
A
#
# COMPACT_ATOMS: atom_id res chain seq x y z
N MET A 1 -21.84 7.66 7.73
CA MET A 1 -21.33 7.54 6.35
C MET A 1 -20.67 8.87 6.02
N GLY A 2 -19.40 8.87 5.64
CA GLY A 2 -18.60 10.06 5.31
C GLY A 2 -18.19 10.05 3.82
N LEU A 3 -17.86 11.21 3.31
CA LEU A 3 -17.23 11.37 2.01
C LEU A 3 -15.73 11.56 2.23
N VAL A 4 -14.90 11.00 1.37
CA VAL A 4 -13.45 11.26 1.38
C VAL A 4 -13.23 12.72 1.03
N ALA A 5 -12.71 13.50 1.98
CA ALA A 5 -12.65 14.96 1.89
C ALA A 5 -11.55 15.48 0.92
N ASN A 6 -10.54 14.63 0.60
CA ASN A 6 -9.42 15.04 -0.24
C ASN A 6 -9.63 14.62 -1.69
N HIS A 7 -9.83 15.59 -2.58
CA HIS A 7 -9.99 15.39 -4.02
C HIS A 7 -8.75 14.81 -4.72
N LYS A 8 -7.60 14.71 -4.04
CA LYS A 8 -6.40 14.03 -4.56
C LYS A 8 -6.45 12.51 -4.39
N ILE A 9 -7.41 12.01 -3.61
CA ILE A 9 -7.72 10.58 -3.52
C ILE A 9 -8.86 10.34 -4.52
N ASP A 10 -8.53 10.33 -5.80
CA ASP A 10 -9.47 10.28 -6.92
C ASP A 10 -9.49 8.92 -7.63
N GLU A 11 -8.43 8.13 -7.46
CA GLU A 11 -8.30 6.77 -7.99
C GLU A 11 -7.88 5.81 -6.85
N ALA A 12 -8.62 5.86 -5.73
CA ALA A 12 -8.31 5.00 -4.57
C ALA A 12 -8.33 3.53 -4.98
N SER A 13 -7.18 2.86 -4.88
CA SER A 13 -7.01 1.47 -5.21
C SER A 13 -6.78 0.62 -3.95
N GLY A 14 -5.66 0.79 -3.25
CA GLY A 14 -5.39 0.06 -2.01
C GLY A 14 -5.90 0.78 -0.76
N ILE A 15 -6.42 0.00 0.19
CA ILE A 15 -6.90 0.50 1.48
C ILE A 15 -6.54 -0.47 2.61
N ALA A 16 -6.05 0.06 3.73
CA ALA A 16 -5.77 -0.74 4.92
C ALA A 16 -6.03 0.04 6.22
N SER A 17 -6.61 -0.62 7.20
CA SER A 17 -6.75 -0.04 8.54
C SER A 17 -5.39 -0.02 9.24
N SER A 18 -5.02 1.12 9.84
CA SER A 18 -3.83 1.22 10.68
C SER A 18 -3.89 0.22 11.85
N ARG A 19 -2.75 -0.37 12.17
CA ARG A 19 -2.63 -1.29 13.32
C ARG A 19 -2.05 -0.61 14.55
N VAL A 20 -1.33 0.50 14.37
CA VAL A 20 -0.68 1.22 15.46
C VAL A 20 -1.27 2.60 15.73
N ASN A 21 -2.13 3.09 14.84
CA ASN A 21 -2.80 4.38 14.99
C ASN A 21 -4.32 4.18 14.98
N PRO A 22 -5.00 4.24 16.12
CA PRO A 22 -6.46 4.09 16.16
C PRO A 22 -7.17 5.08 15.23
N ASP A 23 -8.27 4.63 14.63
CA ASP A 23 -9.16 5.43 13.78
C ASP A 23 -8.53 6.01 12.51
N ILE A 24 -7.34 5.53 12.10
CA ILE A 24 -6.70 5.88 10.84
C ILE A 24 -6.86 4.76 9.82
N ILE A 25 -7.22 5.16 8.62
CA ILE A 25 -7.22 4.33 7.42
C ILE A 25 -6.15 4.87 6.47
N TRP A 26 -5.30 3.98 5.96
CA TRP A 26 -4.33 4.27 4.92
C TRP A 26 -4.93 3.96 3.56
N VAL A 27 -4.70 4.86 2.60
CA VAL A 27 -5.19 4.73 1.22
C VAL A 27 -4.10 5.16 0.26
N HIS A 28 -3.97 4.51 -0.88
CA HIS A 28 -3.20 5.04 -2.01
C HIS A 28 -4.05 5.07 -3.27
N ASN A 29 -3.64 5.91 -4.21
CA ASN A 29 -4.19 5.88 -5.56
C ASN A 29 -3.50 4.80 -6.38
N ASP A 30 -4.12 4.44 -7.49
CA ASP A 30 -3.58 3.62 -8.56
C ASP A 30 -2.38 4.31 -9.27
N SER A 31 -2.22 4.10 -10.53
CA SER A 31 -1.17 4.67 -11.37
C SER A 31 -1.30 6.19 -11.53
N GLY A 32 -0.17 6.86 -11.77
CA GLY A 32 -0.15 8.29 -12.13
C GLY A 32 0.01 9.28 -10.97
N ASP A 33 -0.14 8.86 -9.74
CA ASP A 33 0.16 9.70 -8.57
C ASP A 33 1.64 9.59 -8.17
N LEU A 34 2.05 10.47 -7.26
CA LEU A 34 3.34 10.35 -6.59
C LEU A 34 3.30 9.15 -5.62
N ALA A 35 4.49 8.62 -5.26
CA ALA A 35 4.59 7.56 -4.26
C ALA A 35 4.16 8.07 -2.88
N LYS A 36 2.86 8.06 -2.63
CA LYS A 36 2.20 8.55 -1.41
C LYS A 36 1.18 7.58 -0.88
N ILE A 37 1.07 7.56 0.44
CA ILE A 37 0.00 6.91 1.18
C ILE A 37 -0.73 8.00 1.94
N TYR A 38 -2.03 8.10 1.76
CA TYR A 38 -2.89 9.07 2.40
C TYR A 38 -3.45 8.50 3.71
N ALA A 39 -3.49 9.33 4.74
CA ALA A 39 -4.17 9.04 6.01
C ALA A 39 -5.55 9.70 6.00
N ILE A 40 -6.59 8.92 6.24
CA ILE A 40 -7.95 9.41 6.43
C ILE A 40 -8.53 8.91 7.74
N GLY A 41 -9.41 9.68 8.35
CA GLY A 41 -10.21 9.27 9.50
C GLY A 41 -11.36 8.36 9.10
N LEU A 42 -12.00 7.72 10.08
CA LEU A 42 -13.18 6.85 9.85
C LEU A 42 -14.38 7.62 9.27
N ASP A 43 -14.41 8.92 9.42
CA ASP A 43 -15.43 9.82 8.86
C ASP A 43 -15.11 10.29 7.43
N GLY A 44 -13.94 9.91 6.89
CA GLY A 44 -13.44 10.34 5.59
C GLY A 44 -12.64 11.65 5.63
N SER A 45 -12.41 12.24 6.80
CA SER A 45 -11.57 13.43 6.96
C SER A 45 -10.14 13.15 6.51
N TYR A 46 -9.53 14.10 5.81
CA TYR A 46 -8.14 13.99 5.39
C TYR A 46 -7.19 14.44 6.50
N LEU A 47 -6.37 13.52 6.98
CA LEU A 47 -5.43 13.76 8.07
C LEU A 47 -4.02 14.11 7.58
N GLY A 48 -3.61 13.60 6.42
CA GLY A 48 -2.28 13.86 5.88
C GLY A 48 -1.79 12.77 4.94
N ALA A 49 -0.47 12.80 4.64
CA ALA A 49 0.14 11.80 3.77
C ALA A 49 1.57 11.44 4.19
N LEU A 50 1.94 10.19 3.91
CA LEU A 50 3.31 9.70 3.91
C LEU A 50 3.83 9.74 2.47
N ARG A 51 4.95 10.42 2.24
CA ARG A 51 5.68 10.37 0.97
C ARG A 51 6.82 9.37 1.08
N LEU A 52 6.90 8.44 0.14
CA LEU A 52 7.94 7.42 0.11
C LEU A 52 9.16 7.92 -0.70
N GLU A 53 10.27 8.19 -0.02
CA GLU A 53 11.48 8.69 -0.66
C GLU A 53 12.14 7.61 -1.53
N GLY A 54 12.55 7.97 -2.73
CA GLY A 54 13.21 7.05 -3.66
C GLY A 54 12.31 6.00 -4.31
N VAL A 55 11.00 6.09 -4.08
CA VAL A 55 10.00 5.20 -4.68
C VAL A 55 9.34 5.87 -5.88
N ILE A 56 9.09 5.09 -6.91
CA ILE A 56 8.30 5.47 -8.08
C ILE A 56 7.07 4.58 -8.09
N ALA A 57 5.90 5.17 -7.88
CA ALA A 57 4.62 4.51 -8.08
C ALA A 57 4.40 4.34 -9.59
N ARG A 58 4.26 3.09 -10.04
CA ARG A 58 4.05 2.78 -11.47
C ARG A 58 2.63 2.31 -11.72
N ASP A 59 2.23 1.33 -10.91
CA ASP A 59 0.98 0.60 -11.09
C ASP A 59 0.64 -0.05 -9.72
N TRP A 60 0.33 0.81 -8.75
CA TRP A 60 0.00 0.38 -7.40
C TRP A 60 -1.44 -0.09 -7.34
N GLU A 61 -1.64 -1.35 -6.98
CA GLU A 61 -2.97 -1.95 -7.03
C GLU A 61 -3.58 -2.17 -5.65
N ASP A 62 -2.78 -2.61 -4.70
CA ASP A 62 -3.30 -2.93 -3.37
C ASP A 62 -2.26 -2.69 -2.26
N MET A 63 -2.75 -2.64 -1.04
CA MET A 63 -1.92 -2.53 0.16
C MET A 63 -2.46 -3.38 1.30
N CYS A 64 -1.55 -3.85 2.14
CA CYS A 64 -1.90 -4.54 3.37
C CYS A 64 -0.98 -4.12 4.52
N ILE A 65 -1.41 -4.41 5.75
CA ILE A 65 -0.63 -4.14 6.96
C ILE A 65 -0.52 -5.40 7.80
N GLY A 66 0.69 -5.69 8.22
CA GLY A 66 0.96 -6.83 9.09
C GLY A 66 2.38 -6.91 9.56
N PRO A 67 2.78 -8.03 10.18
CA PRO A 67 4.12 -8.18 10.77
C PRO A 67 5.21 -8.07 9.72
N GLY A 68 6.38 -7.58 10.11
CA GLY A 68 7.53 -7.43 9.24
C GLY A 68 8.81 -8.01 9.83
N PRO A 69 9.99 -7.56 9.35
CA PRO A 69 11.28 -8.08 9.81
C PRO A 69 11.55 -7.83 11.28
N LYS A 70 11.18 -6.67 11.79
CA LYS A 70 11.39 -6.30 13.18
C LYS A 70 10.29 -6.90 14.04
N ALA A 71 10.67 -7.57 15.11
CA ALA A 71 9.70 -8.13 16.06
C ALA A 71 8.84 -7.02 16.68
N ASN A 72 7.57 -7.32 16.91
CA ASN A 72 6.60 -6.43 17.51
C ASN A 72 6.40 -5.09 16.77
N SER A 73 6.63 -5.09 15.46
CA SER A 73 6.36 -3.95 14.59
C SER A 73 5.49 -4.38 13.43
N ASP A 74 4.50 -3.57 13.12
CA ASP A 74 3.68 -3.72 11.93
C ASP A 74 4.27 -2.90 10.78
N TYR A 75 4.04 -3.37 9.57
CA TYR A 75 4.55 -2.81 8.33
C TYR A 75 3.43 -2.60 7.33
N ILE A 76 3.51 -1.51 6.60
CA ILE A 76 2.70 -1.27 5.42
C ILE A 76 3.39 -1.91 4.23
N TYR A 77 2.66 -2.69 3.46
CA TYR A 77 3.08 -3.32 2.21
C TYR A 77 2.25 -2.75 1.08
N ILE A 78 2.89 -2.36 -0.02
CA ILE A 78 2.25 -1.76 -1.19
C ILE A 78 2.65 -2.54 -2.42
N GLY A 79 1.69 -3.05 -3.15
CA GLY A 79 1.88 -3.83 -4.35
C GLY A 79 1.99 -2.97 -5.62
N ASP A 80 3.21 -2.77 -6.14
CA ASP A 80 3.46 -2.28 -7.51
C ASP A 80 3.41 -3.50 -8.46
N ILE A 81 2.21 -4.08 -8.59
CA ILE A 81 1.94 -5.41 -9.14
C ILE A 81 1.07 -5.39 -10.40
N GLY A 82 0.46 -4.26 -10.72
CA GLY A 82 -0.32 -4.07 -11.94
C GLY A 82 0.51 -4.21 -13.21
N ASP A 83 -0.12 -4.70 -14.26
CA ASP A 83 0.48 -4.87 -15.58
C ASP A 83 -0.59 -5.14 -16.64
N ASN A 84 -1.42 -4.18 -16.89
CA ASN A 84 -2.56 -4.28 -17.81
C ASN A 84 -2.24 -4.91 -19.18
N PHE A 85 -1.00 -4.88 -19.60
CA PHE A 85 -0.53 -5.41 -20.87
C PHE A 85 0.38 -6.65 -20.73
N SER A 86 0.57 -7.16 -19.52
CA SER A 86 1.46 -8.30 -19.22
C SER A 86 2.86 -8.16 -19.86
N ARG A 87 3.47 -6.98 -19.68
CA ARG A 87 4.77 -6.63 -20.28
C ARG A 87 5.92 -6.64 -19.28
N LYS A 88 5.61 -6.49 -17.99
CA LYS A 88 6.61 -6.35 -16.92
C LYS A 88 7.02 -7.71 -16.37
N ASP A 89 8.27 -8.11 -16.58
CA ASP A 89 8.81 -9.35 -15.99
C ASP A 89 8.93 -9.25 -14.46
N LYS A 90 9.26 -8.07 -13.95
CA LYS A 90 9.53 -7.83 -12.54
C LYS A 90 8.41 -7.02 -11.91
N LYS A 91 7.87 -7.55 -10.84
CA LYS A 91 6.94 -6.88 -9.93
C LYS A 91 7.68 -6.44 -8.67
N LYS A 92 7.05 -5.55 -7.92
CA LYS A 92 7.63 -5.04 -6.68
C LYS A 92 6.58 -4.96 -5.59
N ILE A 93 7.05 -5.16 -4.37
CA ILE A 93 6.32 -4.77 -3.17
C ILE A 93 7.22 -3.79 -2.43
N TYR A 94 6.70 -2.63 -2.09
CA TYR A 94 7.35 -1.71 -1.19
C TYR A 94 6.90 -2.00 0.24
N ARG A 95 7.83 -1.92 1.19
CA ARG A 95 7.55 -2.20 2.59
C ARG A 95 8.20 -1.15 3.47
N LEU A 96 7.44 -0.63 4.42
CA LEU A 96 7.94 0.32 5.42
C LEU A 96 7.32 0.01 6.78
N GLU A 97 8.08 0.23 7.86
CA GLU A 97 7.53 0.15 9.21
C GLU A 97 6.39 1.17 9.34
N GLU A 98 5.23 0.75 9.84
CA GLU A 98 4.11 1.65 10.02
C GLU A 98 4.47 2.70 11.08
N PRO A 99 4.42 4.01 10.75
CA PRO A 99 4.78 5.03 11.71
C PRO A 99 3.71 5.19 12.79
N ILE A 100 4.15 5.33 14.03
CA ILE A 100 3.26 5.78 15.12
C ILE A 100 3.12 7.29 14.99
N LEU A 101 1.89 7.75 14.85
CA LEU A 101 1.54 9.16 14.71
C LEU A 101 0.99 9.71 16.01
N ASN A 102 1.54 10.79 16.50
CA ASN A 102 0.90 11.55 17.56
C ASN A 102 0.02 12.65 16.92
N ILE A 103 -1.20 12.27 16.58
CA ILE A 103 -2.15 13.14 15.84
C ILE A 103 -2.40 14.45 16.59
N ASP A 104 -2.48 14.42 17.92
CA ASP A 104 -2.73 15.63 18.72
C ASP A 104 -1.61 16.67 18.64
N SER A 105 -0.39 16.22 18.30
CA SER A 105 0.78 17.09 18.17
C SER A 105 1.14 17.44 16.73
N LEU A 106 0.50 16.80 15.74
CA LEU A 106 0.75 17.06 14.33
C LEU A 106 -0.12 18.20 13.81
N SER A 107 0.47 19.03 12.94
CA SER A 107 -0.32 19.95 12.12
C SER A 107 -1.07 19.15 11.05
N ILE A 108 -2.40 19.22 11.08
CA ILE A 108 -3.25 18.54 10.09
C ILE A 108 -3.57 19.52 8.94
N PRO A 109 -3.43 19.12 7.67
CA PRO A 109 -2.92 17.83 7.22
C PRO A 109 -1.40 17.72 7.31
N PHE A 110 -0.91 16.59 7.82
CA PHE A 110 0.53 16.35 7.91
C PHE A 110 1.12 15.89 6.55
N ASN A 111 2.44 16.11 6.39
CA ASN A 111 3.22 15.52 5.29
C ASN A 111 4.53 15.00 5.86
N ILE A 112 4.67 13.68 5.91
CA ILE A 112 5.86 13.02 6.45
C ILE A 112 6.59 12.29 5.32
N THR A 113 7.92 12.46 5.26
CA THR A 113 8.75 11.72 4.31
C THR A 113 9.33 10.47 4.95
N MET A 114 8.96 9.32 4.42
CA MET A 114 9.46 8.00 4.84
C MET A 114 10.71 7.67 4.04
N LYS A 115 11.86 7.56 4.72
CA LYS A 115 13.16 7.31 4.08
C LYS A 115 13.54 5.83 4.03
N ASN A 116 13.09 5.07 5.01
CA ASN A 116 13.42 3.64 5.13
C ASN A 116 12.32 2.81 4.48
N VAL A 117 12.37 2.71 3.15
CA VAL A 117 11.43 1.92 2.36
C VAL A 117 12.18 0.78 1.69
N ASP A 118 11.86 -0.45 2.10
CA ASP A 118 12.37 -1.65 1.47
C ASP A 118 11.68 -1.87 0.12
N LYS A 119 12.43 -2.46 -0.82
CA LYS A 119 11.92 -2.87 -2.12
C LYS A 119 12.14 -4.36 -2.32
N ILE A 120 11.09 -5.14 -2.28
CA ILE A 120 11.07 -6.56 -2.60
C ILE A 120 10.76 -6.68 -4.10
N THR A 121 11.65 -7.34 -4.85
CA THR A 121 11.45 -7.56 -6.29
C THR A 121 11.29 -9.04 -6.55
N PHE A 122 10.27 -9.41 -7.31
CA PHE A 122 9.98 -10.80 -7.64
C PHE A 122 9.53 -10.96 -9.09
N ILE A 123 9.45 -12.20 -9.54
CA ILE A 123 8.90 -12.63 -10.83
C ILE A 123 7.91 -13.76 -10.59
N TYR A 124 6.87 -13.82 -11.38
CA TYR A 124 5.99 -14.98 -11.36
C TYR A 124 6.66 -16.18 -12.02
N PRO A 125 6.53 -17.41 -11.46
CA PRO A 125 7.23 -18.58 -11.99
C PRO A 125 6.73 -18.99 -13.37
N ASN A 126 5.49 -18.72 -13.70
CA ASN A 126 4.85 -19.28 -14.88
C ASN A 126 4.60 -18.25 -15.99
N ASN A 127 4.50 -16.98 -15.69
CA ASN A 127 4.24 -15.95 -16.70
C ASN A 127 4.22 -14.53 -16.10
N LYS A 128 4.13 -13.53 -17.00
CA LYS A 128 3.80 -12.16 -16.63
C LYS A 128 2.31 -12.10 -16.32
N ALA A 129 1.97 -11.64 -15.13
CA ALA A 129 0.59 -11.52 -14.70
C ALA A 129 0.26 -10.08 -14.30
N ASP A 130 -0.96 -9.70 -14.54
CA ASP A 130 -1.61 -8.54 -13.97
C ASP A 130 -2.24 -8.96 -12.63
N SER A 131 -1.99 -8.22 -11.57
CA SER A 131 -2.44 -8.60 -10.22
C SER A 131 -3.01 -7.42 -9.49
N GLU A 132 -4.06 -7.67 -8.69
CA GLU A 132 -4.91 -6.63 -8.12
C GLU A 132 -5.05 -6.72 -6.60
N ALA A 133 -4.61 -7.82 -5.98
CA ALA A 133 -4.75 -7.98 -4.56
C ALA A 133 -3.46 -8.46 -3.90
N LEU A 134 -3.20 -7.91 -2.72
CA LEU A 134 -2.05 -8.20 -1.88
C LEU A 134 -2.50 -8.46 -0.45
N MET A 135 -2.06 -9.56 0.13
CA MET A 135 -2.34 -9.91 1.51
C MET A 135 -1.09 -10.40 2.21
N ILE A 136 -0.99 -10.17 3.51
CA ILE A 136 0.04 -10.77 4.36
C ILE A 136 -0.60 -11.69 5.39
N ASP A 137 -0.10 -12.93 5.50
CA ASP A 137 -0.47 -13.84 6.57
C ASP A 137 0.19 -13.37 7.88
N PRO A 138 -0.61 -13.07 8.92
CA PRO A 138 -0.06 -12.55 10.18
C PRO A 138 0.75 -13.56 10.98
N LEU A 139 0.63 -14.86 10.68
CA LEU A 139 1.32 -15.93 11.39
C LEU A 139 2.60 -16.36 10.69
N THR A 140 2.51 -16.65 9.39
CA THR A 140 3.66 -17.11 8.60
C THR A 140 4.50 -15.96 8.04
N LYS A 141 3.90 -14.78 7.89
CA LYS A 141 4.43 -13.59 7.22
C LYS A 141 4.61 -13.77 5.71
N ASP A 142 3.93 -14.75 5.15
CA ASP A 142 3.91 -14.92 3.71
C ASP A 142 3.05 -13.85 3.05
N LEU A 143 3.54 -13.32 1.94
CA LEU A 143 2.80 -12.39 1.09
C LEU A 143 2.09 -13.18 0.01
N HIS A 144 0.79 -12.97 -0.09
CA HIS A 144 -0.05 -13.59 -1.11
C HIS A 144 -0.51 -12.54 -2.11
N ILE A 145 -0.43 -12.89 -3.39
CA ILE A 145 -0.82 -12.02 -4.49
C ILE A 145 -1.83 -12.75 -5.35
N ILE A 146 -2.92 -12.07 -5.72
CA ILE A 146 -3.96 -12.65 -6.57
C ILE A 146 -3.90 -11.95 -7.94
N THR A 147 -3.81 -12.78 -9.00
CA THR A 147 -3.80 -12.29 -10.38
C THR A 147 -5.20 -11.97 -10.89
N LYS A 148 -5.26 -11.18 -11.96
CA LYS A 148 -6.46 -10.77 -12.69
C LYS A 148 -6.37 -11.21 -14.16
N LYS A 149 -7.49 -11.15 -14.86
CA LYS A 149 -7.61 -11.40 -16.32
C LYS A 149 -7.27 -12.81 -16.79
N GLU A 150 -7.15 -13.75 -15.91
CA GLU A 150 -6.96 -15.17 -16.25
C GLU A 150 -8.31 -15.90 -16.19
N SER A 151 -8.46 -16.98 -16.93
CA SER A 151 -9.65 -17.84 -16.84
C SER A 151 -9.84 -18.41 -15.45
N SER A 152 -8.73 -18.57 -14.73
CA SER A 152 -8.67 -18.93 -13.30
C SER A 152 -7.59 -18.08 -12.65
N PRO A 153 -7.92 -17.09 -11.81
CA PRO A 153 -6.93 -16.34 -11.07
C PRO A 153 -6.02 -17.23 -10.23
N HIS A 154 -4.74 -16.90 -10.18
CA HIS A 154 -3.77 -17.63 -9.37
C HIS A 154 -3.48 -16.87 -8.08
N ILE A 155 -3.19 -17.62 -7.02
CA ILE A 155 -2.62 -17.12 -5.78
C ILE A 155 -1.15 -17.54 -5.76
N TYR A 156 -0.28 -16.58 -5.58
CA TYR A 156 1.17 -16.78 -5.43
C TYR A 156 1.59 -16.44 -4.02
#